data_528112f733747222da9df40c1f772777
#
_entry.id   528112f733747222da9df40c1f772777
#
_cell.length_a   1.000
_cell.length_b   1.000
_cell.length_c   1.000
_cell.angle_alpha   90.00
_cell.angle_beta   90.00
_cell.angle_gamma   90.00
#
_symmetry.space_group_name_H-M   'P 1'
#
loop_
_entity.id
_entity.type
_entity.pdbx_description
1 polymer ?
#
loop_
_entity_poly.entity_id
_entity_poly.type
_entity_poly.pdbx_seq_one_letter_code
_entity_poly.pdbx_strand_id
1 'polypeptide(L)'
;LHALQHRGQEAAGITSFDGKEFHTHRAMGHVAGNFDREDIIRALPGSIAAGHVRYSTTGETSLRNVQPLYADLATGGFAVAHNGNISNAVHLRRELVQRGSIFQSTSDTEVIIHLVATSAQKSLLDRLIDALKQVEGAYSLICLTPEGMIACRDPLGIRPLVMGRLGETIIF
;
A
#
# COMPACT_ATOMS: atom_id res chain seq x y z
N LEU A 1 3.44 -7.62 11.80
CA LEU A 1 4.67 -6.97 11.32
C LEU A 1 5.93 -7.56 11.97
N HIS A 2 5.95 -7.89 13.26
CA HIS A 2 7.12 -8.49 13.92
C HIS A 2 7.66 -9.72 13.19
N ALA A 3 6.79 -10.64 12.79
CA ALA A 3 7.18 -11.83 12.02
C ALA A 3 7.82 -11.51 10.66
N LEU A 4 7.55 -10.35 10.11
CA LEU A 4 8.09 -9.86 8.83
C LEU A 4 9.32 -8.97 8.99
N GLN A 5 9.76 -8.66 10.22
CA GLN A 5 10.85 -7.70 10.48
C GLN A 5 12.16 -8.07 9.75
N HIS A 6 12.44 -9.36 9.60
CA HIS A 6 13.61 -9.85 8.84
C HIS A 6 13.57 -9.49 7.35
N ARG A 7 12.43 -9.07 6.83
CA ARG A 7 12.23 -8.65 5.43
C ARG A 7 12.33 -7.14 5.23
N GLY A 8 12.37 -6.35 6.31
CA GLY A 8 12.52 -4.91 6.23
C GLY A 8 12.75 -4.30 7.61
N GLN A 9 13.86 -3.59 7.78
CA GLN A 9 14.32 -3.06 9.08
C GLN A 9 14.42 -1.54 9.10
N GLU A 10 14.17 -0.87 7.98
CA GLU A 10 14.38 0.57 7.85
C GLU A 10 13.17 1.39 8.29
N ALA A 11 12.00 0.89 8.03
CA ALA A 11 10.76 1.56 8.37
C ALA A 11 9.59 0.58 8.36
N ALA A 12 8.52 0.94 9.04
CA ALA A 12 7.28 0.20 9.02
C ALA A 12 6.08 1.13 9.04
N GLY A 13 4.94 0.65 8.54
CA GLY A 13 3.68 1.36 8.59
C GLY A 13 2.49 0.43 8.70
N ILE A 14 1.42 0.95 9.27
CA ILE A 14 0.11 0.32 9.34
C ILE A 14 -0.93 1.36 8.93
N THR A 15 -1.88 0.94 8.12
CA THR A 15 -3.13 1.66 7.91
C THR A 15 -4.27 0.74 8.31
N SER A 16 -5.17 1.22 9.17
CA SER A 16 -6.40 0.53 9.58
C SER A 16 -7.63 1.29 9.09
N PHE A 17 -8.76 0.61 9.04
CA PHE A 17 -10.06 1.18 8.72
C PHE A 17 -11.09 0.74 9.77
N ASP A 18 -11.76 1.72 10.40
CA ASP A 18 -12.71 1.49 11.50
C ASP A 18 -14.18 1.40 11.05
N GLY A 19 -14.40 1.43 9.73
CA GLY A 19 -15.73 1.44 9.13
C GLY A 19 -16.19 2.85 8.73
N LYS A 20 -15.43 3.89 9.10
CA LYS A 20 -15.71 5.30 8.76
C LYS A 20 -14.48 6.01 8.23
N GLU A 21 -13.35 5.89 8.92
CA GLU A 21 -12.13 6.62 8.65
C GLU A 21 -10.92 5.67 8.57
N PHE A 22 -9.92 6.12 7.82
CA PHE A 22 -8.62 5.45 7.72
C PHE A 22 -7.65 6.09 8.71
N HIS A 23 -6.97 5.25 9.48
CA HIS A 23 -5.97 5.66 10.45
C HIS A 23 -4.62 5.11 10.03
N THR A 24 -3.62 5.98 9.91
CA THR A 24 -2.29 5.58 9.43
C THR A 24 -1.22 5.98 10.43
N HIS A 25 -0.37 5.03 10.79
CA HIS A 25 0.87 5.28 11.51
C HIS A 25 2.06 4.74 10.72
N ARG A 26 3.08 5.58 10.53
CA ARG A 26 4.33 5.23 9.83
C ARG A 26 5.52 5.69 10.66
N ALA A 27 6.52 4.85 10.77
CA ALA A 27 7.71 5.14 11.55
C ALA A 27 8.98 4.63 10.86
N MET A 28 10.07 5.35 11.08
CA MET A 28 11.40 4.89 10.71
C MET A 28 11.90 3.89 11.75
N GLY A 29 12.73 2.94 11.32
CA GLY A 29 13.30 1.91 12.19
C GLY A 29 12.45 0.66 12.33
N HIS A 30 12.70 -0.08 13.39
CA HIS A 30 12.10 -1.39 13.60
C HIS A 30 10.64 -1.30 14.05
N VAL A 31 9.91 -2.40 13.85
CA VAL A 31 8.54 -2.56 14.35
C VAL A 31 8.52 -2.47 15.89
N ALA A 32 9.47 -3.15 16.55
CA ALA A 32 9.65 -3.05 17.98
C ALA A 32 10.00 -1.61 18.38
N GLY A 33 9.37 -1.11 19.43
CA GLY A 33 9.52 0.27 19.91
C GLY A 33 8.67 1.31 19.18
N ASN A 34 8.21 1.00 17.96
CA ASN A 34 7.34 1.89 17.18
C ASN A 34 5.87 1.45 17.14
N PHE A 35 5.59 0.14 17.24
CA PHE A 35 4.24 -0.41 17.09
C PHE A 35 3.79 -1.30 18.26
N ASP A 36 4.58 -1.40 19.31
CA ASP A 36 4.26 -2.08 20.58
C ASP A 36 3.78 -1.11 21.67
N ARG A 37 3.77 0.20 21.39
CA ARG A 37 3.26 1.24 22.28
C ARG A 37 1.74 1.28 22.24
N GLU A 38 1.13 1.34 23.43
CA GLU A 38 -0.34 1.31 23.57
C GLU A 38 -1.03 2.51 22.92
N ASP A 39 -0.42 3.70 22.96
CA ASP A 39 -0.92 4.92 22.33
C ASP A 39 -0.98 4.77 20.80
N ILE A 40 0.01 4.14 20.18
CA ILE A 40 0.03 3.87 18.74
C ILE A 40 -1.04 2.84 18.36
N ILE A 41 -1.18 1.76 19.16
CA ILE A 41 -2.22 0.74 18.90
C ILE A 41 -3.61 1.36 19.02
N ARG A 42 -3.85 2.21 20.01
CA ARG A 42 -5.12 2.93 20.16
C ARG A 42 -5.41 3.92 19.04
N ALA A 43 -4.37 4.48 18.42
CA ALA A 43 -4.50 5.39 17.27
C ALA A 43 -4.79 4.66 15.95
N LEU A 44 -4.81 3.32 15.95
CA LEU A 44 -5.11 2.47 14.79
C LEU A 44 -6.35 1.59 15.05
N PRO A 45 -7.53 2.19 15.33
CA PRO A 45 -8.75 1.44 15.55
C PRO A 45 -9.21 0.76 14.26
N GLY A 46 -10.12 -0.21 14.41
CA GLY A 46 -10.77 -0.86 13.28
C GLY A 46 -10.59 -2.37 13.24
N SER A 47 -11.29 -2.99 12.30
CA SER A 47 -11.31 -4.45 12.12
C SER A 47 -10.53 -4.93 10.90
N ILE A 48 -10.08 -4.00 10.06
CA ILE A 48 -9.30 -4.29 8.84
C ILE A 48 -8.05 -3.42 8.86
N ALA A 49 -6.89 -4.03 8.61
CA ALA A 49 -5.63 -3.30 8.56
C ALA A 49 -4.67 -3.90 7.54
N ALA A 50 -3.89 -3.04 6.90
CA ALA A 50 -2.73 -3.41 6.09
C ALA A 50 -1.46 -2.90 6.73
N GLY A 51 -0.41 -3.71 6.75
CA GLY A 51 0.88 -3.33 7.30
C GLY A 51 2.02 -3.65 6.34
N HIS A 52 3.09 -2.87 6.42
CA HIS A 52 4.28 -3.04 5.59
C HIS A 52 5.56 -2.81 6.38
N VAL A 53 6.56 -3.64 6.15
CA VAL A 53 7.94 -3.42 6.59
C VAL A 53 8.80 -3.10 5.37
N ARG A 54 9.57 -2.02 5.44
CA ARG A 54 10.34 -1.52 4.31
C ARG A 54 11.79 -2.01 4.37
N TYR A 55 12.24 -2.51 3.24
CA TYR A 55 13.65 -2.67 2.92
C TYR A 55 13.92 -1.87 1.63
N SER A 56 14.73 -0.82 1.70
CA SER A 56 15.03 -0.04 0.50
C SER A 56 16.10 -0.73 -0.33
N THR A 57 15.76 -1.04 -1.56
CA THR A 57 16.71 -1.49 -2.58
C THR A 57 17.26 -0.32 -3.38
N THR A 58 16.54 0.78 -3.41
CA THR A 58 16.90 2.01 -4.15
C THR A 58 16.20 3.22 -3.53
N GLY A 59 16.90 4.34 -3.41
CA GLY A 59 16.33 5.63 -3.02
C GLY A 59 16.54 5.98 -1.54
N GLU A 60 16.31 7.25 -1.26
CA GLU A 60 16.44 7.86 0.05
C GLU A 60 15.44 7.25 1.05
N THR A 61 15.93 6.83 2.22
CA THR A 61 15.08 6.35 3.30
C THR A 61 14.35 7.55 3.92
N SER A 62 13.11 7.77 3.47
CA SER A 62 12.29 8.90 3.87
C SER A 62 10.91 8.42 4.32
N LEU A 63 10.35 9.05 5.35
CA LEU A 63 9.02 8.73 5.88
C LEU A 63 7.92 8.81 4.79
N ARG A 64 8.08 9.67 3.79
CA ARG A 64 7.16 9.79 2.64
C ARG A 64 7.08 8.53 1.78
N ASN A 65 8.10 7.68 1.83
CA ASN A 65 8.18 6.42 1.08
C ASN A 65 7.71 5.21 1.89
N VAL A 66 7.37 5.41 3.17
CA VAL A 66 6.90 4.31 4.03
C VAL A 66 5.47 3.96 3.69
N GLN A 67 5.25 2.68 3.45
CA GLN A 67 3.94 2.14 3.10
C GLN A 67 3.22 1.59 4.34
N PRO A 68 1.87 1.46 4.31
CA PRO A 68 0.98 1.73 3.18
C PRO A 68 0.96 3.21 2.78
N LEU A 69 0.90 3.47 1.47
CA LEU A 69 0.59 4.80 0.96
C LEU A 69 -0.93 4.99 0.97
N TYR A 70 -1.38 6.14 1.42
CA TYR A 70 -2.80 6.48 1.51
C TYR A 70 -3.13 7.70 0.65
N ALA A 71 -4.28 7.65 0.01
CA ALA A 71 -4.87 8.79 -0.68
C ALA A 71 -6.39 8.82 -0.44
N ASP A 72 -6.92 10.02 -0.34
CA ASP A 72 -8.35 10.26 -0.31
C ASP A 72 -8.82 10.53 -1.74
N LEU A 73 -9.61 9.63 -2.28
CA LEU A 73 -10.09 9.67 -3.66
C LEU A 73 -11.57 10.07 -3.67
N ALA A 74 -12.06 10.52 -4.83
CA ALA A 74 -13.49 10.81 -5.01
C ALA A 74 -14.39 9.59 -4.74
N THR A 75 -13.83 8.39 -4.79
CA THR A 75 -14.51 7.11 -4.50
C THR A 75 -14.30 6.63 -3.05
N GLY A 76 -13.69 7.44 -2.21
CA GLY A 76 -13.35 7.10 -0.82
C GLY A 76 -11.85 6.87 -0.61
N GLY A 77 -11.46 6.61 0.62
CA GLY A 77 -10.07 6.36 0.99
C GLY A 77 -9.49 5.11 0.33
N PHE A 78 -8.24 5.19 -0.08
CA PHE A 78 -7.49 4.10 -0.69
C PHE A 78 -6.10 4.01 -0.08
N ALA A 79 -5.77 2.89 0.53
CA ALA A 79 -4.43 2.62 1.02
C ALA A 79 -3.83 1.42 0.28
N VAL A 80 -2.55 1.48 -0.04
CA VAL A 80 -1.86 0.40 -0.76
C VAL A 80 -0.50 0.09 -0.16
N ALA A 81 -0.26 -1.20 0.07
CA ALA A 81 1.05 -1.77 0.39
C ALA A 81 1.51 -2.67 -0.77
N HIS A 82 2.77 -2.52 -1.16
CA HIS A 82 3.35 -3.16 -2.33
C HIS A 82 4.67 -3.85 -1.98
N ASN A 83 4.77 -5.09 -2.35
CA ASN A 83 6.03 -5.84 -2.36
C ASN A 83 6.36 -6.23 -3.81
N GLY A 84 7.39 -5.63 -4.37
CA GLY A 84 7.77 -5.87 -5.75
C GLY A 84 8.54 -4.73 -6.39
N ASN A 85 8.45 -4.67 -7.71
CA ASN A 85 9.01 -3.60 -8.51
C ASN A 85 8.17 -3.39 -9.77
N ILE A 86 7.74 -2.17 -10.00
CA ILE A 86 7.01 -1.75 -11.19
C ILE A 86 8.04 -1.27 -12.22
N SER A 87 8.31 -2.10 -13.23
CA SER A 87 9.38 -1.87 -14.18
C SER A 87 9.16 -0.65 -15.08
N ASN A 88 7.91 -0.32 -15.39
CA ASN A 88 7.53 0.85 -16.17
C ASN A 88 7.13 2.07 -15.32
N ALA A 89 7.39 2.07 -14.00
CA ALA A 89 6.98 3.14 -13.10
C ALA A 89 7.51 4.53 -13.51
N VAL A 90 8.74 4.62 -13.98
CA VAL A 90 9.34 5.88 -14.42
C VAL A 90 8.60 6.48 -15.63
N HIS A 91 8.21 5.63 -16.58
CA HIS A 91 7.43 6.03 -17.74
C HIS A 91 6.04 6.52 -17.34
N LEU A 92 5.31 5.70 -16.58
CA LEU A 92 3.96 6.03 -16.09
C LEU A 92 3.96 7.31 -15.24
N ARG A 93 4.96 7.47 -14.36
CA ARG A 93 5.10 8.70 -13.55
C ARG A 93 5.24 9.93 -14.44
N ARG A 94 6.06 9.87 -15.49
CA ARG A 94 6.26 11.00 -16.42
C ARG A 94 4.95 11.39 -17.11
N GLU A 95 4.21 10.42 -17.61
CA GLU A 95 2.91 10.67 -18.25
C GLU A 95 1.88 11.27 -17.27
N LEU A 96 1.81 10.71 -16.04
CA LEU A 96 0.90 11.21 -15.01
C LEU A 96 1.24 12.66 -14.61
N VAL A 97 2.51 12.99 -14.44
CA VAL A 97 2.96 14.37 -14.17
C VAL A 97 2.57 15.31 -15.29
N GLN A 98 2.73 14.91 -16.56
CA GLN A 98 2.30 15.70 -17.70
C GLN A 98 0.78 15.96 -17.72
N ARG A 99 0.00 15.06 -17.12
CA ARG A 99 -1.46 15.20 -16.94
C ARG A 99 -1.85 15.93 -15.64
N GLY A 100 -0.87 16.45 -14.89
CA GLY A 100 -1.10 17.25 -13.69
C GLY A 100 -1.05 16.47 -12.36
N SER A 101 -0.68 15.18 -12.35
CA SER A 101 -0.52 14.44 -11.11
C SER A 101 0.65 14.97 -10.27
N ILE A 102 0.43 15.13 -8.97
CA ILE A 102 1.41 15.64 -8.01
C ILE A 102 1.86 14.50 -7.12
N PHE A 103 3.09 14.06 -7.29
CA PHE A 103 3.68 12.98 -6.50
C PHE A 103 4.28 13.48 -5.19
N GLN A 104 4.02 12.79 -4.11
CA GLN A 104 4.52 13.09 -2.75
C GLN A 104 5.74 12.26 -2.37
N SER A 105 5.89 11.08 -2.98
CA SER A 105 6.98 10.13 -2.70
C SER A 105 7.84 9.87 -3.94
N THR A 106 8.92 9.16 -3.75
CA THR A 106 9.74 8.61 -4.85
C THR A 106 9.45 7.12 -5.11
N SER A 107 8.47 6.55 -4.39
CA SER A 107 8.08 5.15 -4.54
C SER A 107 7.41 4.90 -5.89
N ASP A 108 7.72 3.76 -6.49
CA ASP A 108 7.01 3.25 -7.68
C ASP A 108 5.54 2.94 -7.36
N THR A 109 5.24 2.56 -6.13
CA THR A 109 3.89 2.27 -5.63
C THR A 109 2.91 3.44 -5.80
N GLU A 110 3.39 4.69 -5.68
CA GLU A 110 2.54 5.88 -5.81
C GLU A 110 1.94 6.02 -7.21
N VAL A 111 2.58 5.44 -8.23
CA VAL A 111 2.04 5.39 -9.59
C VAL A 111 0.67 4.69 -9.61
N ILE A 112 0.50 3.62 -8.83
CA ILE A 112 -0.78 2.89 -8.73
C ILE A 112 -1.87 3.82 -8.19
N ILE A 113 -1.58 4.62 -7.15
CA ILE A 113 -2.55 5.57 -6.58
C ILE A 113 -3.03 6.55 -7.65
N HIS A 114 -2.11 7.12 -8.42
CA HIS A 114 -2.46 8.09 -9.46
C HIS A 114 -3.23 7.46 -10.62
N LEU A 115 -2.87 6.23 -11.03
CA LEU A 115 -3.64 5.49 -12.05
C LEU A 115 -5.07 5.20 -11.58
N VAL A 116 -5.25 4.78 -10.32
CA VAL A 116 -6.57 4.58 -9.72
C VAL A 116 -7.35 5.89 -9.65
N ALA A 117 -6.70 6.98 -9.21
CA ALA A 117 -7.32 8.30 -9.10
C ALA A 117 -7.82 8.84 -10.44
N THR A 118 -7.06 8.61 -11.52
CA THR A 118 -7.34 9.16 -12.87
C THR A 118 -8.16 8.22 -13.74
N SER A 119 -8.45 7.00 -13.32
CA SER A 119 -9.30 6.05 -14.05
C SER A 119 -10.74 6.58 -14.17
N ALA A 120 -11.33 6.42 -15.36
CA ALA A 120 -12.70 6.79 -15.64
C ALA A 120 -13.74 5.78 -15.13
N GLN A 121 -13.31 4.65 -14.56
CA GLN A 121 -14.19 3.61 -14.02
C GLN A 121 -14.97 4.12 -12.79
N LYS A 122 -16.12 3.51 -12.51
CA LYS A 122 -17.02 3.97 -11.44
C LYS A 122 -16.62 3.40 -10.07
N SER A 123 -16.45 2.07 -9.98
CA SER A 123 -16.10 1.42 -8.73
C SER A 123 -14.58 1.47 -8.49
N LEU A 124 -14.17 1.49 -7.24
CA LEU A 124 -12.75 1.51 -6.87
C LEU A 124 -12.05 0.22 -7.31
N LEU A 125 -12.75 -0.92 -7.27
CA LEU A 125 -12.21 -2.19 -7.78
C LEU A 125 -11.93 -2.12 -9.28
N ASP A 126 -12.88 -1.59 -10.08
CA ASP A 126 -12.69 -1.46 -11.53
C ASP A 126 -11.57 -0.46 -11.85
N ARG A 127 -11.42 0.62 -11.07
CA ARG A 127 -10.31 1.57 -11.18
C ARG A 127 -8.97 0.90 -10.92
N LEU A 128 -8.90 0.05 -9.88
CA LEU A 128 -7.69 -0.72 -9.59
C LEU A 128 -7.36 -1.70 -10.72
N ILE A 129 -8.35 -2.42 -11.24
CA ILE A 129 -8.17 -3.33 -12.39
C ILE A 129 -7.66 -2.55 -13.62
N ASP A 130 -8.24 -1.38 -13.90
CA ASP A 130 -7.82 -0.51 -15.00
C ASP A 130 -6.39 0.01 -14.82
N ALA A 131 -6.03 0.39 -13.60
CA ALA A 131 -4.67 0.78 -13.24
C ALA A 131 -3.67 -0.37 -13.45
N LEU A 132 -4.00 -1.58 -12.99
CA LEU A 132 -3.11 -2.73 -13.06
C LEU A 132 -2.91 -3.26 -14.48
N LYS A 133 -3.81 -2.98 -15.42
CA LYS A 133 -3.60 -3.27 -16.84
C LYS A 133 -2.49 -2.43 -17.48
N GLN A 134 -2.13 -1.31 -16.87
CA GLN A 134 -1.09 -0.39 -17.35
C GLN A 134 0.26 -0.66 -16.66
N VAL A 135 0.25 -1.43 -15.56
CA VAL A 135 1.45 -1.71 -14.75
C VAL A 135 2.17 -2.93 -15.28
N GLU A 136 3.48 -2.79 -15.46
CA GLU A 136 4.40 -3.89 -15.81
C GLU A 136 5.35 -4.17 -14.64
N GLY A 137 5.68 -5.44 -14.43
CA GLY A 137 6.62 -5.84 -13.40
C GLY A 137 6.13 -6.97 -12.52
N ALA A 138 6.81 -7.16 -11.41
CA ALA A 138 6.50 -8.18 -10.42
C ALA A 138 5.97 -7.51 -9.14
N TYR A 139 4.77 -7.88 -8.71
CA TYR A 139 4.15 -7.26 -7.54
C TYR A 139 3.23 -8.19 -6.77
N SER A 140 3.17 -7.99 -5.46
CA SER A 140 2.07 -8.36 -4.58
C SER A 140 1.56 -7.11 -3.89
N LEU A 141 0.25 -6.89 -3.96
CA LEU A 141 -0.42 -5.71 -3.43
C LEU A 141 -1.45 -6.10 -2.39
N ILE A 142 -1.51 -5.32 -1.32
CA ILE A 142 -2.62 -5.29 -0.38
C ILE A 142 -3.19 -3.88 -0.41
N CYS A 143 -4.47 -3.78 -0.77
CA CYS A 143 -5.18 -2.52 -0.83
C CYS A 143 -6.30 -2.52 0.20
N LEU A 144 -6.46 -1.41 0.93
CA LEU A 144 -7.62 -1.16 1.78
C LEU A 144 -8.52 -0.13 1.12
N THR A 145 -9.82 -0.39 1.14
CA THR A 145 -10.88 0.46 0.63
C THR A 145 -12.02 0.52 1.64
N PRO A 146 -12.97 1.45 1.53
CA PRO A 146 -14.17 1.45 2.36
C PRO A 146 -15.00 0.16 2.25
N GLU A 147 -14.88 -0.55 1.13
CA GLU A 147 -15.61 -1.79 0.86
C GLU A 147 -14.89 -3.03 1.40
N GLY A 148 -13.62 -2.91 1.80
CA GLY A 148 -12.83 -4.01 2.34
C GLY A 148 -11.40 -4.06 1.84
N MET A 149 -10.79 -5.24 1.95
CA MET A 149 -9.42 -5.50 1.53
C MET A 149 -9.39 -6.21 0.17
N ILE A 150 -8.51 -5.73 -0.69
CA ILE A 150 -8.19 -6.35 -1.98
C ILE A 150 -6.74 -6.83 -1.93
N ALA A 151 -6.52 -8.10 -2.25
CA ALA A 151 -5.19 -8.68 -2.40
C ALA A 151 -5.00 -9.16 -3.84
N CYS A 152 -3.91 -8.76 -4.48
CA CYS A 152 -3.60 -9.20 -5.83
C CYS A 152 -2.10 -9.32 -6.07
N ARG A 153 -1.72 -10.07 -7.09
CA ARG A 153 -0.33 -10.25 -7.51
C ARG A 153 -0.19 -10.13 -9.02
N ASP A 154 1.04 -9.99 -9.46
CA ASP A 154 1.36 -9.93 -10.88
C ASP A 154 0.87 -11.19 -11.65
N PRO A 155 0.53 -11.03 -12.95
CA PRO A 155 -0.05 -12.13 -13.75
C PRO A 155 0.87 -13.34 -13.90
N LEU A 156 2.17 -13.14 -13.79
CA LEU A 156 3.17 -14.22 -13.90
C LEU A 156 3.43 -14.91 -12.55
N GLY A 157 2.89 -14.35 -11.45
CA GLY A 157 3.07 -14.90 -10.12
C GLY A 157 4.51 -14.87 -9.61
N ILE A 158 5.31 -13.91 -10.09
CA ILE A 158 6.73 -13.76 -9.69
C ILE A 158 6.83 -13.43 -8.19
N ARG A 159 5.93 -12.54 -7.70
CA ARG A 159 5.87 -12.25 -6.26
C ARG A 159 4.88 -13.20 -5.58
N PRO A 160 5.26 -13.76 -4.42
CA PRO A 160 4.35 -14.62 -3.67
C PRO A 160 3.22 -13.81 -3.03
N LEU A 161 2.03 -14.40 -3.02
CA LEU A 161 0.90 -13.95 -2.24
C LEU A 161 0.26 -15.16 -1.59
N VAL A 162 0.08 -15.12 -0.28
CA VAL A 162 -0.48 -16.24 0.51
C VAL A 162 -1.74 -15.74 1.20
N MET A 163 -2.73 -16.58 1.27
CA MET A 163 -3.93 -16.37 2.07
C MET A 163 -3.95 -17.41 3.21
N GLY A 164 -4.16 -16.95 4.41
CA GLY A 164 -4.31 -17.78 5.59
C GLY A 164 -5.57 -17.40 6.38
N ARG A 165 -5.89 -18.22 7.37
CA ARG A 165 -7.02 -18.00 8.26
C ARG A 165 -6.61 -18.22 9.71
N LEU A 166 -7.02 -17.31 10.59
CA LEU A 166 -6.84 -17.40 12.02
C LEU A 166 -8.21 -17.19 12.69
N GLY A 167 -8.86 -18.27 13.10
CA GLY A 167 -10.25 -18.23 13.52
C GLY A 167 -11.15 -17.73 12.38
N GLU A 168 -11.83 -16.62 12.57
CA GLU A 168 -12.67 -15.96 11.55
C GLU A 168 -11.91 -14.92 10.72
N THR A 169 -10.68 -14.57 11.12
CA THR A 169 -9.88 -13.54 10.45
C THR A 169 -9.19 -14.13 9.24
N ILE A 170 -9.31 -13.44 8.10
CA ILE A 170 -8.57 -13.74 6.87
C ILE A 170 -7.30 -12.88 6.86
N ILE A 171 -6.18 -13.50 6.54
CA ILE A 171 -4.86 -12.85 6.50
C ILE A 171 -4.24 -13.09 5.11
N PHE A 172 -3.74 -12.06 4.51
CA PHE A 172 -2.94 -12.11 3.28
C PHE A 172 -1.49 -11.76 3.57
#